data_5fcee65f778c858030606ec3dff4ddf0
#
_entry.id   5fcee65f778c858030606ec3dff4ddf0
#
_cell.length_a   1.000
_cell.length_b   1.000
_cell.length_c   1.000
_cell.angle_alpha   90.00
_cell.angle_beta   90.00
_cell.angle_gamma   90.00
#
_symmetry.space_group_name_H-M   'P 1'
#
loop_
_entity.id
_entity.type
_entity.pdbx_description
1 polymer ?
#
loop_
_entity_poly.entity_id
_entity_poly.type
_entity_poly.pdbx_seq_one_letter_code
_entity_poly.pdbx_strand_id
1 'polypeptide(L)'
;MSLYRTIKTFDNFPCSHRQWQHEGNCKFIHGYSRSFSITFGCSGLTKSGFGVDFGELTEIKTWLSHWFDHTMLINEDEPERALFEQMHEKKIIDLRVLPNVSMEKTAEFVFSFVDPWIRKKAND
;
A
#
# COMPACT_ATOMS: atom_id res chain seq x y z
N MET A 1 -11.53 7.58 22.07
CA MET A 1 -12.29 6.36 21.68
C MET A 1 -13.17 6.68 20.47
N SER A 2 -13.16 5.82 19.45
CA SER A 2 -13.98 6.00 18.27
C SER A 2 -15.39 5.47 18.49
N LEU A 3 -16.42 6.27 18.18
CA LEU A 3 -17.82 5.83 18.23
C LEU A 3 -18.25 5.15 16.94
N TYR A 4 -17.64 5.53 15.82
CA TYR A 4 -17.97 5.01 14.51
C TYR A 4 -16.74 4.48 13.82
N ARG A 5 -16.92 3.42 13.03
CA ARG A 5 -15.87 2.89 12.17
C ARG A 5 -16.44 2.69 10.78
N THR A 6 -15.66 3.05 9.79
CA THR A 6 -16.03 2.82 8.40
C THR A 6 -14.85 2.20 7.67
N ILE A 7 -15.12 1.33 6.72
CA ILE A 7 -14.10 0.59 5.98
C ILE A 7 -14.22 0.92 4.51
N LYS A 8 -13.09 1.30 3.92
CA LYS A 8 -12.99 1.46 2.46
C LYS A 8 -11.99 0.44 1.94
N THR A 9 -12.40 -0.33 0.94
CA THR A 9 -11.53 -1.28 0.26
C THR A 9 -11.12 -0.71 -1.09
N PHE A 10 -9.81 -0.70 -1.31
CA PHE A 10 -9.20 -0.36 -2.59
C PHE A 10 -8.65 -1.66 -3.17
N ASP A 11 -9.09 -2.04 -4.37
CA ASP A 11 -8.74 -3.32 -4.95
C ASP A 11 -8.14 -3.16 -6.35
N ASN A 12 -7.73 -4.30 -6.92
CA ASN A 12 -7.24 -4.39 -8.29
C ASN A 12 -5.88 -3.70 -8.49
N PHE A 13 -4.92 -4.03 -7.62
CA PHE A 13 -3.51 -3.60 -7.75
C PHE A 13 -2.63 -4.82 -8.06
N PRO A 14 -2.57 -5.27 -9.32
CA PRO A 14 -1.71 -6.39 -9.69
C PRO A 14 -0.24 -5.96 -9.62
N CYS A 15 0.53 -6.68 -8.83
CA CYS A 15 1.96 -6.43 -8.70
C CYS A 15 2.70 -7.73 -8.38
N SER A 16 4.00 -7.70 -8.55
CA SER A 16 4.86 -8.84 -8.24
C SER A 16 5.80 -8.49 -7.10
N HIS A 17 6.32 -9.50 -6.45
CA HIS A 17 7.25 -9.32 -5.35
C HIS A 17 8.07 -10.58 -5.13
N ARG A 18 9.10 -10.44 -4.31
CA ARG A 18 9.95 -11.52 -3.87
C ARG A 18 10.32 -11.28 -2.40
N GLN A 19 10.22 -12.35 -1.58
CA GLN A 19 10.74 -12.32 -0.21
C GLN A 19 11.98 -13.20 -0.19
N TRP A 20 13.15 -12.58 -0.33
CA TRP A 20 14.42 -13.31 -0.51
C TRP A 20 14.81 -14.15 0.71
N GLN A 21 14.34 -13.77 1.90
CA GLN A 21 14.64 -14.49 3.14
C GLN A 21 13.78 -15.74 3.35
N HIS A 22 12.76 -15.93 2.53
CA HIS A 22 11.88 -17.09 2.66
C HIS A 22 12.55 -18.34 2.09
N GLU A 23 12.50 -19.45 2.82
CA GLU A 23 13.13 -20.70 2.38
C GLU A 23 12.29 -21.45 1.36
N GLY A 24 10.99 -21.16 1.27
CA GLY A 24 10.07 -21.77 0.32
C GLY A 24 9.88 -20.96 -0.95
N ASN A 25 8.70 -21.11 -1.55
CA ASN A 25 8.39 -20.53 -2.86
C ASN A 25 8.31 -19.01 -2.87
N CYS A 26 8.15 -18.35 -1.72
CA CYS A 26 8.06 -16.89 -1.66
C CYS A 26 9.35 -16.19 -2.06
N LYS A 27 10.48 -16.91 -2.09
CA LYS A 27 11.75 -16.34 -2.58
C LYS A 27 11.76 -16.14 -4.10
N PHE A 28 10.88 -16.83 -4.82
CA PHE A 28 10.74 -16.64 -6.26
C PHE A 28 9.85 -15.43 -6.53
N ILE A 29 10.12 -14.76 -7.65
CA ILE A 29 9.25 -13.66 -8.08
C ILE A 29 7.88 -14.25 -8.41
N HIS A 30 6.83 -13.67 -7.81
CA HIS A 30 5.45 -14.06 -8.10
C HIS A 30 4.54 -12.87 -7.87
N GLY A 31 3.34 -12.95 -8.38
CA GLY A 31 2.42 -11.82 -8.34
C GLY A 31 1.05 -12.17 -7.82
N TYR A 32 0.39 -11.14 -7.31
CA TYR A 32 -1.00 -11.17 -6.86
C TYR A 32 -1.69 -9.88 -7.27
N SER A 33 -3.01 -9.92 -7.38
CA SER A 33 -3.80 -8.71 -7.38
C SER A 33 -4.03 -8.33 -5.92
N ARG A 34 -3.37 -7.27 -5.47
CA ARG A 34 -3.48 -6.82 -4.07
C ARG A 34 -4.70 -5.95 -3.88
N SER A 35 -5.25 -6.03 -2.68
CA SER A 35 -6.29 -5.11 -2.22
C SER A 35 -5.95 -4.64 -0.81
N PHE A 36 -6.49 -3.47 -0.45
CA PHE A 36 -6.22 -2.84 0.83
C PHE A 36 -7.54 -2.40 1.44
N SER A 37 -7.85 -2.91 2.62
CA SER A 37 -9.01 -2.46 3.38
C SER A 37 -8.53 -1.55 4.50
N ILE A 38 -9.03 -0.32 4.49
CA ILE A 38 -8.62 0.68 5.47
C ILE A 38 -9.82 1.01 6.34
N THR A 39 -9.64 0.86 7.66
CA THR A 39 -10.67 1.17 8.63
C THR A 39 -10.40 2.54 9.23
N PHE A 40 -11.39 3.42 9.16
CA PHE A 40 -11.32 4.75 9.73
C PHE A 40 -12.19 4.80 10.98
N GLY A 41 -11.61 5.26 12.10
CA GLY A 41 -12.35 5.48 13.34
C GLY A 41 -12.68 6.97 13.50
N CYS A 42 -13.91 7.27 13.88
CA CYS A 42 -14.38 8.66 14.03
C CYS A 42 -15.18 8.82 15.32
N SER A 43 -14.98 9.94 16.02
CA SER A 43 -15.76 10.25 17.23
C SER A 43 -17.07 10.99 16.92
N GLY A 44 -17.21 11.52 15.69
CA GLY A 44 -18.41 12.24 15.27
C GLY A 44 -18.64 12.11 13.77
N LEU A 45 -19.80 12.57 13.32
CA LEU A 45 -20.19 12.52 11.91
C LEU A 45 -20.38 13.95 11.37
N THR A 46 -20.24 14.08 10.04
CA THR A 46 -20.55 15.33 9.34
C THR A 46 -22.06 15.57 9.31
N LYS A 47 -22.50 16.71 8.80
CA LYS A 47 -23.92 17.01 8.62
C LYS A 47 -24.60 16.00 7.71
N SER A 48 -23.87 15.42 6.77
CA SER A 48 -24.39 14.39 5.86
C SER A 48 -24.38 12.99 6.49
N GLY A 49 -23.91 12.86 7.72
CA GLY A 49 -23.84 11.57 8.41
C GLY A 49 -22.60 10.74 8.09
N PHE A 50 -21.58 11.34 7.49
CA PHE A 50 -20.35 10.64 7.14
C PHE A 50 -19.29 10.81 8.22
N GLY A 51 -18.62 9.72 8.59
CA GLY A 51 -17.39 9.78 9.37
C GLY A 51 -16.22 10.21 8.49
N VAL A 52 -16.13 9.60 7.32
CA VAL A 52 -15.18 9.94 6.27
C VAL A 52 -15.95 9.96 4.95
N ASP A 53 -15.79 11.02 4.18
CA ASP A 53 -16.37 11.08 2.85
C ASP A 53 -15.48 10.30 1.88
N PHE A 54 -15.98 9.17 1.37
CA PHE A 54 -15.23 8.31 0.47
C PHE A 54 -14.84 9.03 -0.84
N GLY A 55 -15.60 10.02 -1.26
CA GLY A 55 -15.26 10.82 -2.43
C GLY A 55 -13.97 11.60 -2.27
N GLU A 56 -13.55 11.87 -1.03
CA GLU A 56 -12.31 12.59 -0.75
C GLU A 56 -11.08 11.68 -0.66
N LEU A 57 -11.25 10.36 -0.82
CA LEU A 57 -10.17 9.37 -0.67
C LEU A 57 -9.42 9.09 -1.97
N THR A 58 -9.67 9.86 -3.03
CA THR A 58 -9.02 9.68 -4.34
C THR A 58 -7.50 9.77 -4.22
N GLU A 59 -7.00 10.63 -3.36
CA GLU A 59 -5.56 10.81 -3.16
C GLU A 59 -4.91 9.55 -2.60
N ILE A 60 -5.61 8.83 -1.70
CA ILE A 60 -5.13 7.54 -1.19
C ILE A 60 -5.07 6.54 -2.32
N LYS A 61 -6.11 6.48 -3.17
CA LYS A 61 -6.13 5.56 -4.32
C LYS A 61 -4.98 5.85 -5.27
N THR A 62 -4.71 7.11 -5.55
CA THR A 62 -3.61 7.51 -6.43
C THR A 62 -2.27 7.07 -5.86
N TRP A 63 -2.06 7.27 -4.55
CA TRP A 63 -0.85 6.84 -3.86
C TRP A 63 -0.68 5.33 -3.90
N LEU A 64 -1.76 4.57 -3.62
CA LEU A 64 -1.73 3.11 -3.69
C LEU A 64 -1.41 2.62 -5.11
N SER A 65 -2.00 3.26 -6.13
CA SER A 65 -1.73 2.91 -7.52
C SER A 65 -0.27 3.12 -7.89
N HIS A 66 0.31 4.23 -7.43
CA HIS A 66 1.73 4.52 -7.67
C HIS A 66 2.63 3.40 -7.12
N TRP A 67 2.33 2.92 -5.92
CA TRP A 67 3.17 1.92 -5.26
C TRP A 67 2.88 0.49 -5.70
N PHE A 68 1.63 0.17 -6.00
CA PHE A 68 1.22 -1.23 -6.10
C PHE A 68 0.59 -1.62 -7.44
N ASP A 69 0.33 -0.70 -8.35
CA ASP A 69 -0.32 -1.04 -9.61
C ASP A 69 0.73 -1.32 -10.70
N HIS A 70 0.83 -2.59 -11.12
CA HIS A 70 1.78 -3.05 -12.14
C HIS A 70 3.25 -2.78 -11.76
N THR A 71 3.58 -2.94 -10.47
CA THR A 71 4.92 -2.70 -9.94
C THR A 71 5.60 -4.00 -9.52
N MET A 72 6.92 -3.96 -9.41
CA MET A 72 7.73 -5.03 -8.81
C MET A 72 8.24 -4.55 -7.46
N LEU A 73 7.90 -5.26 -6.39
CA LEU A 73 8.25 -4.89 -5.02
C LEU A 73 9.41 -5.74 -4.53
N ILE A 74 10.43 -5.09 -3.96
CA ILE A 74 11.54 -5.78 -3.29
C ILE A 74 11.76 -5.15 -1.92
N ASN A 75 12.40 -5.94 -1.03
CA ASN A 75 12.87 -5.42 0.26
C ASN A 75 14.03 -4.45 0.04
N GLU A 76 14.16 -3.46 0.91
CA GLU A 76 15.30 -2.55 0.84
C GLU A 76 16.65 -3.25 1.03
N ASP A 77 16.66 -4.41 1.71
CA ASP A 77 17.86 -5.22 1.91
C ASP A 77 17.98 -6.39 0.91
N GLU A 78 17.26 -6.32 -0.20
CA GLU A 78 17.33 -7.34 -1.26
C GLU A 78 18.76 -7.49 -1.77
N PRO A 79 19.38 -8.69 -1.68
CA PRO A 79 20.76 -8.87 -2.14
C PRO A 79 20.94 -8.71 -3.65
N GLU A 80 19.89 -8.94 -4.44
CA GLU A 80 19.93 -8.77 -5.89
C GLU A 80 19.36 -7.42 -6.34
N ARG A 81 19.38 -6.43 -5.47
CA ARG A 81 18.82 -5.10 -5.75
C ARG A 81 19.40 -4.49 -7.02
N ALA A 82 20.72 -4.63 -7.23
CA ALA A 82 21.36 -4.09 -8.43
C ALA A 82 20.80 -4.69 -9.72
N LEU A 83 20.47 -5.99 -9.71
CA LEU A 83 19.84 -6.65 -10.85
C LEU A 83 18.44 -6.09 -11.10
N PHE A 84 17.64 -5.90 -10.05
CA PHE A 84 16.31 -5.31 -10.18
C PHE A 84 16.37 -3.86 -10.67
N GLU A 85 17.31 -3.08 -10.20
CA GLU A 85 17.51 -1.71 -10.66
C GLU A 85 17.88 -1.68 -12.15
N GLN A 86 18.71 -2.62 -12.61
CA GLN A 86 19.06 -2.73 -14.02
C GLN A 86 17.82 -3.06 -14.86
N MET A 87 16.97 -3.97 -14.40
CA MET A 87 15.72 -4.31 -15.09
C MET A 87 14.78 -3.10 -15.16
N HIS A 88 14.75 -2.31 -14.08
CA HIS A 88 13.95 -1.08 -14.06
C HIS A 88 14.45 -0.07 -15.10
N GLU A 89 15.77 0.14 -15.17
CA GLU A 89 16.37 1.03 -16.15
C GLU A 89 16.05 0.62 -17.59
N LYS A 90 15.99 -0.69 -17.82
CA LYS A 90 15.65 -1.26 -19.12
C LYS A 90 14.15 -1.29 -19.39
N LYS A 91 13.33 -0.80 -18.46
CA LYS A 91 11.87 -0.78 -18.57
C LYS A 91 11.24 -2.17 -18.67
N ILE A 92 11.88 -3.16 -18.03
CA ILE A 92 11.35 -4.51 -17.92
C ILE A 92 10.40 -4.61 -16.74
N ILE A 93 10.66 -3.84 -15.68
CA ILE A 93 9.82 -3.74 -14.49
C ILE A 93 9.66 -2.27 -14.09
N ASP A 94 8.65 -2.00 -13.29
CA ASP A 94 8.48 -0.72 -12.59
C ASP A 94 8.77 -0.99 -11.12
N LEU A 95 10.00 -0.69 -10.70
CA LEU A 95 10.51 -1.11 -9.39
C LEU A 95 10.06 -0.19 -8.27
N ARG A 96 9.64 -0.80 -7.14
CA ARG A 96 9.40 -0.10 -5.87
C ARG A 96 10.14 -0.83 -4.76
N VAL A 97 10.82 -0.08 -3.92
CA VAL A 97 11.58 -0.62 -2.80
C VAL A 97 10.80 -0.32 -1.52
N LEU A 98 10.44 -1.37 -0.78
CA LEU A 98 9.72 -1.27 0.48
C LEU A 98 10.66 -1.66 1.64
N PRO A 99 10.37 -1.20 2.87
CA PRO A 99 11.08 -1.74 4.03
C PRO A 99 11.02 -3.27 4.09
N ASN A 100 9.86 -3.84 3.76
CA ASN A 100 9.69 -5.29 3.65
C ASN A 100 8.41 -5.55 2.85
N VAL A 101 8.44 -6.57 1.98
CA VAL A 101 7.31 -6.88 1.08
C VAL A 101 6.25 -7.79 1.73
N SER A 102 6.46 -8.25 2.98
CA SER A 102 5.45 -9.07 3.66
C SER A 102 4.12 -8.32 3.74
N MET A 103 3.01 -9.05 3.85
CA MET A 103 1.69 -8.44 3.97
C MET A 103 1.60 -7.56 5.21
N GLU A 104 2.17 -8.03 6.33
CA GLU A 104 2.18 -7.29 7.60
C GLU A 104 2.96 -5.98 7.49
N LYS A 105 4.15 -6.02 6.91
CA LYS A 105 4.98 -4.82 6.75
C LYS A 105 4.45 -3.90 5.66
N THR A 106 3.81 -4.44 4.63
CA THR A 106 3.14 -3.64 3.61
C THR A 106 1.97 -2.87 4.23
N ALA A 107 1.18 -3.52 5.08
CA ALA A 107 0.10 -2.85 5.80
C ALA A 107 0.63 -1.72 6.68
N GLU A 108 1.73 -1.96 7.39
CA GLU A 108 2.39 -0.94 8.20
C GLU A 108 2.87 0.24 7.35
N PHE A 109 3.42 -0.04 6.17
CA PHE A 109 3.87 0.98 5.23
C PHE A 109 2.71 1.85 4.75
N VAL A 110 1.59 1.22 4.38
CA VAL A 110 0.38 1.93 3.96
C VAL A 110 -0.17 2.78 5.11
N PHE A 111 -0.20 2.22 6.32
CA PHE A 111 -0.65 2.96 7.51
C PHE A 111 0.20 4.21 7.73
N SER A 112 1.51 4.12 7.52
CA SER A 112 2.42 5.24 7.73
C SER A 112 2.14 6.43 6.82
N PHE A 113 1.51 6.20 5.66
CA PHE A 113 1.06 7.27 4.78
C PHE A 113 -0.35 7.74 5.14
N VAL A 114 -1.28 6.79 5.31
CA VAL A 114 -2.70 7.10 5.44
C VAL A 114 -3.02 7.79 6.77
N ASP A 115 -2.41 7.34 7.87
CA ASP A 115 -2.72 7.89 9.19
C ASP A 115 -2.41 9.39 9.30
N PRO A 116 -1.19 9.86 8.99
CA PRO A 116 -0.94 11.31 9.03
C PRO A 116 -1.75 12.08 7.99
N TRP A 117 -2.03 11.47 6.82
CA TRP A 117 -2.81 12.12 5.79
C TRP A 117 -4.23 12.40 6.25
N ILE A 118 -4.91 11.39 6.83
CA ILE A 118 -6.29 11.54 7.26
C ILE A 118 -6.40 12.48 8.47
N ARG A 119 -5.42 12.46 9.37
CA ARG A 119 -5.41 13.36 10.54
C ARG A 119 -5.24 14.81 10.12
N LYS A 120 -4.38 15.08 9.15
CA LYS A 120 -4.20 16.41 8.59
C LYS A 120 -5.47 16.88 7.91
N LYS A 121 -6.11 16.03 7.13
CA LYS A 121 -7.35 16.37 6.41
C LYS A 121 -8.49 16.65 7.38
N ALA A 122 -8.58 15.92 8.47
CA ALA A 122 -9.60 16.12 9.49
C ALA A 122 -9.44 17.45 10.23
N ASN A 123 -8.22 18.00 10.29
CA ASN A 123 -7.92 19.28 10.95
C ASN A 123 -7.99 20.48 10.00
N ASP A 124 -8.10 20.23 8.71
CA ASP A 124 -8.28 21.27 7.70
C ASP A 124 -9.77 21.55 7.51
#